data_3c36819932df79503b5323ed1bc53dee
#
_entry.id   3c36819932df79503b5323ed1bc53dee
#
_cell.length_a   1.000
_cell.length_b   1.000
_cell.length_c   1.000
_cell.angle_alpha   90.00
_cell.angle_beta   90.00
_cell.angle_gamma   90.00
#
_symmetry.space_group_name_H-M   'P 1'
#
loop_
_entity.id
_entity.type
_entity.pdbx_description
1 polymer ?
#
loop_
_entity_poly.entity_id
_entity_poly.type
_entity_poly.pdbx_seq_one_letter_code
_entity_poly.pdbx_strand_id
1 'polypeptide(L)'
;EKKGHKPTFPSFKALQWIYLATLDGRELPADVQAANAYLMPLLKKEIKNQSLYEKALTAIILSKTEPKLAAEYVQSLKEYTVYREDMGRYYDTPRAGYSWFDYKIPTQTVAIEAMQRLTPADTETITEMQRWLLQSKRTQAWDTPINSVNAVYAFLQGSNALAPQALSVLKVDEKPLELPKATAAIGYVKTNVPAESKTLTIEKSSEGTSWGAVYAQFMQPS
;
A
#
# COMPACT_ATOMS: atom_id res chain seq x y z
N GLU A 1 -31.69 35.14 -3.19
CA GLU A 1 -31.66 33.97 -2.27
C GLU A 1 -30.92 32.84 -2.94
N LYS A 2 -29.66 32.61 -2.57
CA LYS A 2 -28.91 31.43 -2.99
C LYS A 2 -29.55 30.25 -2.27
N LYS A 3 -30.20 29.34 -3.02
CA LYS A 3 -30.69 28.05 -2.50
C LYS A 3 -29.49 27.40 -1.75
N GLY A 4 -29.65 27.26 -0.43
CA GLY A 4 -28.61 26.68 0.42
C GLY A 4 -28.30 25.25 -0.02
N HIS A 5 -27.14 25.03 -0.60
CA HIS A 5 -26.62 23.70 -0.86
C HIS A 5 -26.44 23.02 0.50
N LYS A 6 -27.09 21.88 0.71
CA LYS A 6 -26.79 21.05 1.89
C LYS A 6 -25.33 20.64 1.83
N PRO A 7 -24.58 20.78 2.93
CA PRO A 7 -23.19 20.35 2.97
C PRO A 7 -23.11 18.84 2.68
N THR A 8 -22.37 18.50 1.64
CA THR A 8 -22.11 17.14 1.18
C THR A 8 -20.73 16.69 1.61
N PHE A 9 -20.44 15.40 1.43
CA PHE A 9 -19.09 14.87 1.60
C PHE A 9 -18.06 15.68 0.78
N PRO A 10 -16.84 15.90 1.27
CA PRO A 10 -15.81 16.66 0.57
C PRO A 10 -15.55 16.13 -0.84
N SER A 11 -15.27 17.02 -1.79
CA SER A 11 -14.85 16.60 -3.12
C SER A 11 -13.53 15.81 -3.05
N PHE A 12 -13.26 14.99 -4.05
CA PHE A 12 -12.03 14.21 -4.13
C PHE A 12 -10.77 15.04 -3.91
N LYS A 13 -10.68 16.21 -4.55
CA LYS A 13 -9.54 17.14 -4.37
C LYS A 13 -9.44 17.68 -2.94
N ALA A 14 -10.58 18.04 -2.35
CA ALA A 14 -10.62 18.52 -0.97
C ALA A 14 -10.16 17.40 0.00
N LEU A 15 -10.60 16.17 -0.23
CA LEU A 15 -10.20 15.02 0.58
C LEU A 15 -8.70 14.74 0.49
N GLN A 16 -8.12 14.75 -0.70
CA GLN A 16 -6.68 14.60 -0.90
C GLN A 16 -5.90 15.71 -0.20
N TRP A 17 -6.40 16.93 -0.27
CA TRP A 17 -5.77 18.06 0.39
C TRP A 17 -5.79 17.92 1.93
N ILE A 18 -6.93 17.54 2.52
CA ILE A 18 -7.05 17.28 3.96
C ILE A 18 -6.09 16.16 4.38
N TYR A 19 -6.00 15.10 3.59
CA TYR A 19 -5.06 14.01 3.83
C TYR A 19 -3.62 14.50 3.88
N LEU A 20 -3.17 15.28 2.90
CA LEU A 20 -1.82 15.85 2.88
C LEU A 20 -1.57 16.76 4.07
N ALA A 21 -2.52 17.64 4.42
CA ALA A 21 -2.44 18.51 5.59
C ALA A 21 -2.34 17.70 6.90
N THR A 22 -3.03 16.58 6.99
CA THR A 22 -2.96 15.67 8.14
C THR A 22 -1.59 15.00 8.29
N LEU A 23 -0.93 14.67 7.17
CA LEU A 23 0.39 14.06 7.17
C LEU A 23 1.51 15.05 7.50
N ASP A 24 1.39 16.29 7.02
CA ASP A 24 2.44 17.32 7.14
C ASP A 24 2.69 17.72 8.61
N GLY A 25 1.65 17.70 9.44
CA GLY A 25 1.76 18.01 10.87
C GLY A 25 2.17 19.45 11.20
N ARG A 26 2.34 20.32 10.20
CA ARG A 26 2.63 21.73 10.39
C ARG A 26 1.37 22.51 10.77
N GLU A 27 1.57 23.61 11.48
CA GLU A 27 0.49 24.54 11.75
C GLU A 27 0.01 25.17 10.43
N LEU A 28 -1.28 24.98 10.15
CA LEU A 28 -1.88 25.49 8.92
C LEU A 28 -2.20 26.99 9.06
N PRO A 29 -2.13 27.79 7.99
CA PRO A 29 -2.62 29.17 7.99
C PRO A 29 -4.06 29.27 8.46
N ALA A 30 -4.44 30.39 9.08
CA ALA A 30 -5.75 30.54 9.74
C ALA A 30 -6.95 30.33 8.83
N ASP A 31 -6.88 30.80 7.58
CA ASP A 31 -7.92 30.57 6.55
C ASP A 31 -8.07 29.10 6.18
N VAL A 32 -6.95 28.40 6.15
CA VAL A 32 -6.87 26.97 5.87
C VAL A 32 -7.40 26.15 7.06
N GLN A 33 -7.11 26.55 8.29
CA GLN A 33 -7.67 25.96 9.50
C GLN A 33 -9.20 26.07 9.52
N ALA A 34 -9.75 27.23 9.14
CA ALA A 34 -11.19 27.45 9.05
C ALA A 34 -11.84 26.53 8.00
N ALA A 35 -11.22 26.38 6.82
CA ALA A 35 -11.69 25.44 5.80
C ALA A 35 -11.66 24.00 6.29
N ASN A 36 -10.59 23.61 6.97
CA ASN A 36 -10.44 22.27 7.55
C ASN A 36 -11.51 21.99 8.62
N ALA A 37 -11.75 22.95 9.52
CA ALA A 37 -12.77 22.85 10.56
C ALA A 37 -14.20 22.70 9.96
N TYR A 38 -14.47 23.30 8.81
CA TYR A 38 -15.73 23.13 8.09
C TYR A 38 -15.84 21.75 7.45
N LEU A 39 -14.76 21.20 6.85
CA LEU A 39 -14.78 19.96 6.10
C LEU A 39 -14.74 18.72 7.00
N MET A 40 -14.05 18.76 8.13
CA MET A 40 -13.90 17.61 9.02
C MET A 40 -15.22 16.98 9.48
N PRO A 41 -16.26 17.74 9.91
CA PRO A 41 -17.54 17.15 10.27
C PRO A 41 -18.25 16.44 9.12
N LEU A 42 -17.96 16.86 7.86
CA LEU A 42 -18.60 16.27 6.67
C LEU A 42 -18.05 14.88 6.37
N LEU A 43 -16.81 14.57 6.79
CA LEU A 43 -16.20 13.27 6.64
C LEU A 43 -16.94 12.16 7.40
N LYS A 44 -17.74 12.53 8.40
CA LYS A 44 -18.50 11.58 9.22
C LYS A 44 -19.86 11.19 8.62
N LYS A 45 -20.33 11.87 7.56
CA LYS A 45 -21.73 11.82 7.16
C LYS A 45 -22.11 10.69 6.21
N GLU A 46 -21.21 10.16 5.39
CA GLU A 46 -21.61 9.21 4.34
C GLU A 46 -20.59 8.07 4.10
N ILE A 47 -20.58 7.10 5.00
CA ILE A 47 -19.70 5.91 4.87
C ILE A 47 -20.10 5.04 3.66
N LYS A 48 -21.37 4.99 3.31
CA LYS A 48 -21.92 3.97 2.39
C LYS A 48 -21.64 4.22 0.91
N ASN A 49 -21.43 5.45 0.49
CA ASN A 49 -21.34 5.83 -0.94
C ASN A 49 -19.94 6.19 -1.42
N GLN A 50 -18.94 6.09 -0.57
CA GLN A 50 -17.57 6.41 -0.92
C GLN A 50 -16.91 5.28 -1.71
N SER A 51 -16.01 5.64 -2.64
CA SER A 51 -15.06 4.71 -3.20
C SER A 51 -14.13 4.16 -2.11
N LEU A 52 -13.51 3.01 -2.34
CA LEU A 52 -12.56 2.44 -1.37
C LEU A 52 -11.34 3.35 -1.16
N TYR A 53 -10.93 4.09 -2.21
CA TYR A 53 -9.88 5.10 -2.10
C TYR A 53 -10.25 6.22 -1.13
N GLU A 54 -11.43 6.82 -1.30
CA GLU A 54 -11.92 7.88 -0.41
C GLU A 54 -12.09 7.36 1.03
N LYS A 55 -12.57 6.14 1.18
CA LYS A 55 -12.72 5.48 2.48
C LYS A 55 -11.37 5.32 3.18
N ALA A 56 -10.34 4.88 2.47
CA ALA A 56 -8.99 4.72 3.02
C ALA A 56 -8.38 6.06 3.45
N LEU A 57 -8.47 7.10 2.62
CA LEU A 57 -8.03 8.45 2.99
C LEU A 57 -8.78 8.95 4.24
N THR A 58 -10.08 8.76 4.28
CA THR A 58 -10.92 9.19 5.41
C THR A 58 -10.52 8.48 6.70
N ALA A 59 -10.23 7.18 6.65
CA ALA A 59 -9.73 6.43 7.81
C ALA A 59 -8.42 7.03 8.36
N ILE A 60 -7.48 7.36 7.48
CA ILE A 60 -6.21 7.98 7.87
C ILE A 60 -6.43 9.36 8.50
N ILE A 61 -7.25 10.19 7.87
CA ILE A 61 -7.56 11.54 8.37
C ILE A 61 -8.19 11.49 9.76
N LEU A 62 -9.16 10.60 9.96
CA LEU A 62 -9.91 10.47 11.21
C LEU A 62 -9.17 9.70 12.30
N SER A 63 -8.03 9.10 12.01
CA SER A 63 -7.34 8.18 12.94
C SER A 63 -7.07 8.77 14.32
N LYS A 64 -6.76 10.06 14.41
CA LYS A 64 -6.45 10.75 15.67
C LYS A 64 -7.68 11.33 16.35
N THR A 65 -8.68 11.78 15.60
CA THR A 65 -9.84 12.50 16.14
C THR A 65 -11.04 11.60 16.37
N GLU A 66 -11.20 10.56 15.57
CA GLU A 66 -12.32 9.62 15.60
C GLU A 66 -11.85 8.17 15.42
N PRO A 67 -11.04 7.64 16.34
CA PRO A 67 -10.36 6.35 16.17
C PRO A 67 -11.34 5.18 15.99
N LYS A 68 -12.52 5.21 16.62
CA LYS A 68 -13.53 4.16 16.46
C LYS A 68 -14.08 4.14 15.04
N LEU A 69 -14.44 5.30 14.50
CA LEU A 69 -14.95 5.43 13.14
C LEU A 69 -13.86 5.07 12.12
N ALA A 70 -12.62 5.48 12.36
CA ALA A 70 -11.49 5.10 11.53
C ALA A 70 -11.30 3.57 11.48
N ALA A 71 -11.44 2.89 12.63
CA ALA A 71 -11.37 1.43 12.70
C ALA A 71 -12.51 0.75 11.92
N GLU A 72 -13.74 1.28 11.97
CA GLU A 72 -14.87 0.79 11.15
C GLU A 72 -14.58 0.92 9.65
N TYR A 73 -13.98 2.02 9.22
CA TYR A 73 -13.55 2.21 7.84
C TYR A 73 -12.49 1.18 7.42
N VAL A 74 -11.49 0.92 8.26
CA VAL A 74 -10.46 -0.08 7.97
C VAL A 74 -11.05 -1.48 7.90
N GLN A 75 -11.95 -1.83 8.82
CA GLN A 75 -12.65 -3.12 8.77
C GLN A 75 -13.45 -3.26 7.47
N SER A 76 -14.18 -2.22 7.07
CA SER A 76 -14.89 -2.20 5.79
C SER A 76 -13.94 -2.34 4.59
N LEU A 77 -12.77 -1.71 4.61
CA LEU A 77 -11.77 -1.88 3.56
C LEU A 77 -11.32 -3.35 3.45
N LYS A 78 -11.10 -4.01 4.58
CA LYS A 78 -10.71 -5.43 4.62
C LYS A 78 -11.80 -6.34 4.05
N GLU A 79 -13.07 -6.09 4.37
CA GLU A 79 -14.22 -6.86 3.90
C GLU A 79 -14.41 -6.83 2.38
N TYR A 80 -14.00 -5.77 1.71
CA TYR A 80 -14.06 -5.67 0.25
C TYR A 80 -12.91 -6.38 -0.47
N THR A 81 -11.91 -6.88 0.26
CA THR A 81 -10.80 -7.59 -0.35
C THR A 81 -11.18 -9.03 -0.72
N VAL A 82 -10.55 -9.54 -1.75
CA VAL A 82 -10.52 -10.96 -2.10
C VAL A 82 -9.10 -11.48 -1.96
N TYR A 83 -8.94 -12.75 -1.65
CA TYR A 83 -7.64 -13.41 -1.53
C TYR A 83 -7.49 -14.52 -2.57
N ARG A 84 -6.32 -14.57 -3.20
CA ARG A 84 -5.90 -15.68 -4.05
C ARG A 84 -4.47 -16.08 -3.71
N GLU A 85 -4.22 -17.36 -3.61
CA GLU A 85 -2.92 -17.90 -3.23
C GLU A 85 -1.79 -17.45 -4.16
N ASP A 86 -2.06 -17.39 -5.46
CA ASP A 86 -1.10 -16.99 -6.50
C ASP A 86 -0.87 -15.48 -6.58
N MET A 87 -1.83 -14.67 -6.14
CA MET A 87 -1.80 -13.21 -6.29
C MET A 87 -1.67 -12.44 -4.97
N GLY A 88 -2.12 -12.99 -3.86
CA GLY A 88 -2.29 -12.28 -2.60
C GLY A 88 -3.69 -11.66 -2.46
N ARG A 89 -3.81 -10.62 -1.68
CA ARG A 89 -5.08 -9.95 -1.34
C ARG A 89 -5.24 -8.64 -2.09
N TYR A 90 -6.41 -8.43 -2.68
CA TYR A 90 -6.67 -7.26 -3.52
C TYR A 90 -8.16 -6.93 -3.62
N TYR A 91 -8.47 -5.82 -4.27
CA TYR A 91 -9.83 -5.40 -4.55
C TYR A 91 -10.27 -5.85 -5.94
N ASP A 92 -11.26 -6.71 -6.00
CA ASP A 92 -11.92 -7.15 -7.23
C ASP A 92 -13.35 -6.58 -7.29
N THR A 93 -13.44 -5.26 -7.29
CA THR A 93 -14.72 -4.54 -7.28
C THR A 93 -14.61 -3.21 -8.04
N PRO A 94 -15.67 -2.78 -8.73
CA PRO A 94 -15.72 -1.46 -9.35
C PRO A 94 -15.54 -0.30 -8.35
N ARG A 95 -15.79 -0.53 -7.06
CA ARG A 95 -15.57 0.47 -6.00
C ARG A 95 -14.10 0.78 -5.75
N ALA A 96 -13.19 -0.05 -6.23
CA ALA A 96 -11.75 0.23 -6.22
C ALA A 96 -11.33 1.16 -7.36
N GLY A 97 -12.17 1.35 -8.37
CA GLY A 97 -11.99 2.36 -9.41
C GLY A 97 -12.42 3.75 -8.95
N TYR A 98 -12.02 4.76 -9.69
CA TYR A 98 -12.50 6.12 -9.52
C TYR A 98 -12.83 6.72 -10.89
N SER A 99 -14.13 6.95 -11.13
CA SER A 99 -14.62 7.54 -12.39
C SER A 99 -14.21 6.69 -13.62
N TRP A 100 -13.53 7.29 -14.59
CA TRP A 100 -13.11 6.70 -15.86
C TRP A 100 -11.75 6.00 -15.76
N PHE A 101 -11.04 6.14 -14.63
CA PHE A 101 -9.69 5.66 -14.47
C PHE A 101 -9.65 4.34 -13.70
N ASP A 102 -8.79 3.44 -14.13
CA ASP A 102 -8.40 2.31 -13.31
C ASP A 102 -7.56 2.82 -12.14
N TYR A 103 -8.19 2.96 -10.99
CA TYR A 103 -7.56 3.45 -9.76
C TYR A 103 -7.14 2.32 -8.82
N LYS A 104 -7.01 1.11 -9.33
CA LYS A 104 -6.72 -0.08 -8.50
C LYS A 104 -5.41 0.05 -7.74
N ILE A 105 -4.35 0.49 -8.39
CA ILE A 105 -3.05 0.66 -7.72
C ILE A 105 -3.11 1.74 -6.63
N PRO A 106 -3.56 2.98 -6.89
CA PRO A 106 -3.72 3.97 -5.84
C PRO A 106 -4.63 3.52 -4.69
N THR A 107 -5.74 2.85 -4.99
CA THR A 107 -6.66 2.33 -3.97
C THR A 107 -6.01 1.28 -3.10
N GLN A 108 -5.32 0.31 -3.70
CA GLN A 108 -4.58 -0.72 -2.98
C GLN A 108 -3.51 -0.10 -2.08
N THR A 109 -2.77 0.87 -2.59
CA THR A 109 -1.68 1.54 -1.90
C THR A 109 -2.16 2.31 -0.67
N VAL A 110 -3.20 3.13 -0.83
CA VAL A 110 -3.72 3.91 0.30
C VAL A 110 -4.45 3.04 1.33
N ALA A 111 -5.05 1.94 0.90
CA ALA A 111 -5.63 0.96 1.81
C ALA A 111 -4.55 0.24 2.65
N ILE A 112 -3.43 -0.14 2.04
CA ILE A 112 -2.26 -0.66 2.77
C ILE A 112 -1.77 0.36 3.79
N GLU A 113 -1.63 1.63 3.40
CA GLU A 113 -1.22 2.69 4.33
C GLU A 113 -2.19 2.82 5.50
N ALA A 114 -3.51 2.82 5.24
CA ALA A 114 -4.52 2.89 6.29
C ALA A 114 -4.38 1.71 7.28
N MET A 115 -4.18 0.50 6.78
CA MET A 115 -3.98 -0.69 7.62
C MET A 115 -2.68 -0.64 8.41
N GLN A 116 -1.57 -0.23 7.79
CA GLN A 116 -0.28 -0.07 8.48
C GLN A 116 -0.34 0.96 9.62
N ARG A 117 -1.12 2.02 9.45
CA ARG A 117 -1.28 3.08 10.48
C ARG A 117 -2.25 2.71 11.58
N LEU A 118 -3.35 2.02 11.26
CA LEU A 118 -4.48 1.81 12.16
C LEU A 118 -4.54 0.39 12.72
N THR A 119 -4.10 -0.60 11.97
CA THR A 119 -4.09 -2.01 12.36
C THR A 119 -2.74 -2.68 12.07
N PRO A 120 -1.61 -2.12 12.55
CA PRO A 120 -0.27 -2.64 12.22
C PRO A 120 -0.03 -4.08 12.68
N ALA A 121 -0.80 -4.57 13.64
CA ALA A 121 -0.73 -5.96 14.11
C ALA A 121 -1.30 -6.97 13.10
N ASP A 122 -2.14 -6.53 12.13
CA ASP A 122 -2.67 -7.39 11.07
C ASP A 122 -1.64 -7.54 9.92
N THR A 123 -0.48 -8.07 10.27
CA THR A 123 0.66 -8.22 9.35
C THR A 123 0.34 -9.15 8.18
N GLU A 124 -0.50 -10.15 8.40
CA GLU A 124 -0.94 -11.08 7.35
C GLU A 124 -1.65 -10.34 6.22
N THR A 125 -2.73 -9.62 6.54
CA THR A 125 -3.49 -8.86 5.53
C THR A 125 -2.61 -7.84 4.81
N ILE A 126 -1.78 -7.10 5.54
CA ILE A 126 -0.86 -6.10 4.97
C ILE A 126 0.11 -6.75 4.00
N THR A 127 0.74 -7.87 4.39
CA THR A 127 1.71 -8.60 3.57
C THR A 127 1.06 -9.19 2.31
N GLU A 128 -0.13 -9.76 2.44
CA GLU A 128 -0.89 -10.28 1.30
C GLU A 128 -1.25 -9.17 0.30
N MET A 129 -1.63 -7.99 0.79
CA MET A 129 -1.94 -6.83 -0.05
C MET A 129 -0.70 -6.26 -0.74
N GLN A 130 0.44 -6.22 -0.06
CA GLN A 130 1.72 -5.86 -0.66
C GLN A 130 2.16 -6.87 -1.72
N ARG A 131 1.94 -8.18 -1.48
CA ARG A 131 2.21 -9.24 -2.45
C ARG A 131 1.46 -9.01 -3.77
N TRP A 132 0.20 -8.61 -3.71
CA TRP A 132 -0.55 -8.29 -4.92
C TRP A 132 0.07 -7.15 -5.73
N LEU A 133 0.56 -6.09 -5.08
CA LEU A 133 1.25 -5.00 -5.78
C LEU A 133 2.49 -5.50 -6.54
N LEU A 134 3.27 -6.39 -5.94
CA LEU A 134 4.44 -7.00 -6.60
C LEU A 134 4.04 -7.87 -7.79
N GLN A 135 3.00 -8.69 -7.63
CA GLN A 135 2.48 -9.53 -8.71
C GLN A 135 1.91 -8.69 -9.85
N SER A 136 1.18 -7.63 -9.54
CA SER A 136 0.65 -6.69 -10.55
C SER A 136 1.75 -6.07 -11.38
N LYS A 137 2.89 -5.73 -10.77
CA LYS A 137 4.05 -5.21 -11.51
C LYS A 137 4.64 -6.23 -12.49
N ARG A 138 4.60 -7.51 -12.15
CA ARG A 138 5.15 -8.58 -13.02
C ARG A 138 4.30 -8.82 -14.26
N THR A 139 2.99 -8.68 -14.14
CA THR A 139 2.02 -9.00 -15.20
C THR A 139 1.61 -7.80 -16.01
N GLN A 140 1.70 -6.62 -15.43
CA GLN A 140 1.32 -5.35 -16.04
C GLN A 140 2.36 -4.29 -15.69
N ALA A 141 2.77 -3.49 -16.66
CA ALA A 141 3.52 -2.28 -16.37
C ALA A 141 2.60 -1.37 -15.53
N TRP A 142 3.12 -0.78 -14.46
CA TRP A 142 2.37 0.29 -13.79
C TRP A 142 2.30 1.49 -14.73
N ASP A 143 1.10 1.79 -15.18
CA ASP A 143 0.84 2.67 -16.31
C ASP A 143 1.34 4.11 -16.14
N THR A 144 1.66 4.51 -14.91
CA THR A 144 2.13 5.86 -14.62
C THR A 144 3.26 5.89 -13.58
N PRO A 145 4.18 6.88 -13.65
CA PRO A 145 5.18 7.10 -12.60
C PRO A 145 4.57 7.27 -11.21
N ILE A 146 3.40 7.89 -11.10
CA ILE A 146 2.67 8.07 -9.83
C ILE A 146 2.33 6.72 -9.21
N ASN A 147 1.86 5.74 -10.00
CA ASN A 147 1.58 4.41 -9.50
C ASN A 147 2.84 3.72 -8.94
N SER A 148 3.98 3.93 -9.60
CA SER A 148 5.27 3.43 -9.11
C SER A 148 5.67 4.05 -7.78
N VAL A 149 5.54 5.37 -7.65
CA VAL A 149 5.85 6.10 -6.40
C VAL A 149 4.94 5.64 -5.27
N ASN A 150 3.64 5.56 -5.52
CA ASN A 150 2.67 5.13 -4.52
C ASN A 150 2.93 3.69 -4.04
N ALA A 151 3.26 2.78 -4.96
CA ALA A 151 3.56 1.40 -4.60
C ALA A 151 4.85 1.31 -3.76
N VAL A 152 5.92 2.02 -4.14
CA VAL A 152 7.15 2.10 -3.33
C VAL A 152 6.84 2.64 -1.93
N TYR A 153 6.03 3.70 -1.84
CA TYR A 153 5.61 4.28 -0.58
C TYR A 153 4.89 3.25 0.32
N ALA A 154 3.99 2.44 -0.24
CA ALA A 154 3.30 1.39 0.52
C ALA A 154 4.24 0.30 1.08
N PHE A 155 5.38 0.05 0.43
CA PHE A 155 6.39 -0.86 0.96
C PHE A 155 7.26 -0.23 2.05
N LEU A 156 7.55 1.06 1.93
CA LEU A 156 8.41 1.77 2.87
C LEU A 156 7.67 2.20 4.13
N GLN A 157 6.37 2.44 4.02
CA GLN A 157 5.54 2.88 5.13
C GLN A 157 5.41 1.77 6.19
N GLY A 158 5.66 2.12 7.45
CA GLY A 158 5.56 1.17 8.56
C GLY A 158 6.68 0.11 8.62
N SER A 159 7.66 0.17 7.72
CA SER A 159 8.85 -0.67 7.77
C SER A 159 10.05 0.15 8.22
N ASN A 160 10.95 -0.46 9.01
CA ASN A 160 12.29 0.08 9.23
C ASN A 160 13.19 -0.16 8.01
N ALA A 161 12.64 -0.03 6.80
CA ALA A 161 13.31 -0.38 5.55
C ALA A 161 14.61 0.41 5.31
N LEU A 162 14.74 1.58 5.95
CA LEU A 162 15.94 2.39 5.91
C LEU A 162 16.92 2.07 7.06
N ALA A 163 16.54 1.24 8.02
CA ALA A 163 17.45 0.77 9.04
C ALA A 163 18.40 -0.29 8.45
N PRO A 164 19.68 -0.32 8.85
CA PRO A 164 20.59 -1.38 8.43
C PRO A 164 20.03 -2.75 8.84
N GLN A 165 19.65 -3.55 7.88
CA GLN A 165 19.14 -4.90 8.12
C GLN A 165 20.20 -5.91 7.66
N ALA A 166 20.35 -7.01 8.42
CA ALA A 166 21.15 -8.13 7.96
C ALA A 166 20.54 -8.71 6.69
N LEU A 167 21.34 -8.91 5.67
CA LEU A 167 20.90 -9.58 4.45
C LEU A 167 20.53 -11.03 4.78
N SER A 168 19.49 -11.51 4.12
CA SER A 168 19.16 -12.94 4.18
C SER A 168 20.28 -13.76 3.58
N VAL A 169 20.56 -14.91 4.16
CA VAL A 169 21.53 -15.86 3.62
C VAL A 169 20.81 -16.73 2.59
N LEU A 170 21.34 -16.76 1.37
CA LEU A 170 20.86 -17.65 0.32
C LEU A 170 21.80 -18.85 0.22
N LYS A 171 21.21 -20.04 0.18
CA LYS A 171 21.94 -21.29 -0.04
C LYS A 171 21.40 -21.98 -1.27
N VAL A 172 22.29 -22.44 -2.13
CA VAL A 172 21.98 -23.25 -3.32
C VAL A 172 22.54 -24.63 -3.09
N ASP A 173 21.69 -25.65 -3.13
CA ASP A 173 22.04 -27.04 -2.84
C ASP A 173 22.89 -27.13 -1.53
N GLU A 174 22.39 -26.50 -0.47
CA GLU A 174 22.96 -26.39 0.88
C GLU A 174 24.26 -25.58 0.99
N LYS A 175 24.80 -25.04 -0.11
CA LYS A 175 26.00 -24.21 -0.12
C LYS A 175 25.64 -22.74 -0.11
N PRO A 176 26.26 -21.92 0.74
CA PRO A 176 26.05 -20.48 0.74
C PRO A 176 26.34 -19.88 -0.63
N LEU A 177 25.43 -19.04 -1.12
CA LEU A 177 25.61 -18.28 -2.34
C LEU A 177 26.23 -16.92 -2.00
N GLU A 178 27.36 -16.61 -2.60
CA GLU A 178 27.95 -15.28 -2.47
C GLU A 178 27.04 -14.25 -3.14
N LEU A 179 26.60 -13.27 -2.37
CA LEU A 179 25.74 -12.20 -2.85
C LEU A 179 26.59 -10.98 -3.21
N PRO A 180 26.30 -10.31 -4.33
CA PRO A 180 26.90 -9.03 -4.64
C PRO A 180 26.49 -7.98 -3.59
N LYS A 181 27.22 -6.87 -3.52
CA LYS A 181 26.81 -5.74 -2.68
C LYS A 181 25.40 -5.33 -2.99
N ALA A 182 24.60 -5.16 -1.94
CA ALA A 182 23.24 -4.68 -2.07
C ALA A 182 23.19 -3.31 -2.80
N THR A 183 22.31 -3.21 -3.76
CA THR A 183 22.09 -1.97 -4.51
C THR A 183 21.03 -1.15 -3.80
N ALA A 184 21.26 0.13 -3.66
CA ALA A 184 20.43 1.08 -2.96
C ALA A 184 20.26 0.79 -1.44
N ALA A 185 19.81 1.77 -0.68
CA ALA A 185 19.62 1.68 0.77
C ALA A 185 18.59 0.63 1.22
N ILE A 186 17.82 0.07 0.28
CA ILE A 186 16.77 -0.92 0.52
C ILE A 186 17.25 -2.38 0.51
N GLY A 187 18.55 -2.64 0.37
CA GLY A 187 19.09 -4.00 0.43
C GLY A 187 18.75 -4.89 -0.76
N TYR A 188 18.46 -4.30 -1.94
CA TYR A 188 18.16 -5.09 -3.14
C TYR A 188 19.41 -5.81 -3.68
N VAL A 189 19.27 -7.12 -3.88
CA VAL A 189 20.30 -7.98 -4.45
C VAL A 189 19.73 -8.77 -5.63
N LYS A 190 20.46 -8.81 -6.74
CA LYS A 190 20.17 -9.67 -7.87
C LYS A 190 21.38 -10.52 -8.16
N THR A 191 21.19 -11.83 -8.25
CA THR A 191 22.24 -12.78 -8.54
C THR A 191 21.73 -13.90 -9.43
N ASN A 192 22.64 -14.61 -10.07
CA ASN A 192 22.31 -15.79 -10.87
C ASN A 192 22.51 -17.04 -10.02
N VAL A 193 21.60 -17.99 -10.20
CA VAL A 193 21.69 -19.32 -9.61
C VAL A 193 22.08 -20.30 -10.72
N PRO A 194 22.98 -21.25 -10.48
CA PRO A 194 23.33 -22.24 -11.48
C PRO A 194 22.09 -22.98 -11.99
N ALA A 195 21.99 -23.17 -13.31
CA ALA A 195 20.79 -23.74 -13.95
C ALA A 195 20.45 -25.16 -13.49
N GLU A 196 21.44 -25.89 -12.99
CA GLU A 196 21.32 -27.28 -12.53
C GLU A 196 20.89 -27.40 -11.06
N SER A 197 20.74 -26.26 -10.38
CA SER A 197 20.39 -26.21 -8.95
C SER A 197 19.02 -26.79 -8.69
N LYS A 198 18.92 -27.63 -7.66
CA LYS A 198 17.68 -28.30 -7.26
C LYS A 198 16.96 -27.61 -6.13
N THR A 199 17.71 -27.00 -5.23
CA THR A 199 17.16 -26.37 -4.03
C THR A 199 17.71 -24.96 -3.84
N LEU A 200 16.82 -24.05 -3.45
CA LEU A 200 17.19 -22.71 -2.98
C LEU A 200 16.61 -22.52 -1.58
N THR A 201 17.48 -22.32 -0.61
CA THR A 201 17.09 -22.04 0.78
C THR A 201 17.38 -20.59 1.10
N ILE A 202 16.43 -19.92 1.73
CA ILE A 202 16.55 -18.54 2.17
C ILE A 202 16.43 -18.52 3.69
N GLU A 203 17.50 -18.12 4.36
CA GLU A 203 17.53 -17.97 5.83
C GLU A 203 17.52 -16.48 6.17
N LYS A 204 16.55 -16.06 6.94
CA LYS A 204 16.38 -14.68 7.39
C LYS A 204 16.50 -14.61 8.90
N SER A 205 17.48 -13.86 9.38
CA SER A 205 17.74 -13.66 10.82
C SER A 205 17.17 -12.35 11.38
N SER A 206 16.80 -11.41 10.51
CA SER A 206 16.25 -10.11 10.92
C SER A 206 14.73 -10.10 10.94
N GLU A 207 14.13 -9.28 11.78
CA GLU A 207 12.69 -9.03 11.78
C GLU A 207 12.25 -8.29 10.50
N GLY A 208 10.94 -8.27 10.24
CA GLY A 208 10.33 -7.60 9.11
C GLY A 208 10.11 -8.52 7.89
N THR A 209 9.58 -8.01 6.82
CA THR A 209 9.25 -8.74 5.59
C THR A 209 10.34 -8.57 4.55
N SER A 210 10.79 -9.66 3.95
CA SER A 210 11.67 -9.67 2.78
C SER A 210 10.91 -10.21 1.57
N TRP A 211 11.19 -9.63 0.43
CA TRP A 211 10.57 -10.00 -0.84
C TRP A 211 11.61 -10.55 -1.79
N GLY A 212 11.28 -11.60 -2.50
CA GLY A 212 12.16 -12.17 -3.50
C GLY A 212 11.39 -12.92 -4.58
N ALA A 213 12.05 -13.16 -5.70
CA ALA A 213 11.54 -13.98 -6.76
C ALA A 213 12.68 -14.74 -7.44
N VAL A 214 12.41 -15.97 -7.83
CA VAL A 214 13.30 -16.81 -8.60
C VAL A 214 12.69 -17.00 -9.98
N TYR A 215 13.50 -16.81 -11.01
CA TYR A 215 13.10 -16.98 -12.40
C TYR A 215 13.96 -18.03 -13.06
N ALA A 216 13.33 -18.98 -13.74
CA ALA A 216 14.00 -19.89 -14.65
C ALA A 216 13.66 -19.47 -16.10
N GLN A 217 14.67 -19.35 -16.94
CA GLN A 217 14.53 -19.19 -18.39
C GLN A 217 15.02 -20.46 -19.07
N PHE A 218 14.19 -21.00 -19.94
CA PHE A 218 14.57 -22.15 -20.77
C PHE A 218 14.11 -21.90 -22.21
N MET A 219 14.88 -22.39 -23.15
CA MET A 219 14.47 -22.38 -24.55
C MET A 219 13.63 -23.61 -24.83
N GLN A 220 12.47 -23.42 -25.44
CA GLN A 220 11.69 -24.52 -25.98
C GLN A 220 12.16 -24.77 -27.40
N PRO A 221 12.54 -26.01 -27.76
CA PRO A 221 12.84 -26.34 -29.15
C PRO A 221 11.59 -26.08 -30.01
N SER A 222 11.79 -25.44 -31.17
CA SER A 222 10.76 -25.17 -32.18
C SER A 222 10.36 -26.43 -32.92
#